data_64c01a85d925a50bd7c90de4f21fc2e9
#
_entry.id   64c01a85d925a50bd7c90de4f21fc2e9
#
_cell.length_a   1.000
_cell.length_b   1.000
_cell.length_c   1.000
_cell.angle_alpha   90.00
_cell.angle_beta   90.00
_cell.angle_gamma   90.00
#
_symmetry.space_group_name_H-M   'P 1'
#
loop_
_entity.id
_entity.type
_entity.pdbx_description
1 polymer ?
#
loop_
_entity_poly.entity_id
_entity_poly.type
_entity_poly.pdbx_seq_one_letter_code
_entity_poly.pdbx_strand_id
1 'polypeptide(L)'
;RPMLGSDGNPVYCAAAEDIRNDMIEMIGAMPPIANALDAIITRFGAEMVAEVTGRTRRLITLSDGKHHLESRSARSNIVETERFMAGDKRILIFSDAGGTGRSYHASLDCANQQQRHHFLLEPGWRADRAIQGLGRTNRTHQAQPPVFRPVTTDCRGERRFISTIARRLDSLGALTRGQRQT
;
A
#
# COMPACT_ATOMS: atom_id res chain seq x y z
N ARG A 1 -7.33 34.28 19.04
CA ARG A 1 -6.76 35.34 18.18
C ARG A 1 -5.31 35.53 18.59
N PRO A 2 -4.38 35.74 17.64
CA PRO A 2 -2.99 36.04 18.01
C PRO A 2 -2.92 37.37 18.79
N MET A 3 -2.09 37.43 19.80
CA MET A 3 -1.74 38.70 20.45
C MET A 3 -0.91 39.54 19.47
N LEU A 4 -1.28 40.80 19.29
CA LEU A 4 -0.55 41.72 18.44
C LEU A 4 0.19 42.70 19.35
N GLY A 5 1.44 43.02 18.97
CA GLY A 5 2.23 44.06 19.59
C GLY A 5 1.74 45.47 19.27
N SER A 6 2.33 46.48 19.86
CA SER A 6 2.03 47.90 19.59
C SER A 6 2.34 48.30 18.12
N ASP A 7 3.14 47.54 17.44
CA ASP A 7 3.52 47.66 16.02
C ASP A 7 2.58 46.93 15.06
N GLY A 8 1.52 46.26 15.58
CA GLY A 8 0.57 45.48 14.82
C GLY A 8 1.07 44.09 14.39
N ASN A 9 2.29 43.71 14.75
CA ASN A 9 2.85 42.41 14.44
C ASN A 9 2.45 41.36 15.49
N PRO A 10 2.33 40.05 15.12
CA PRO A 10 2.09 39.00 16.09
C PRO A 10 3.19 38.93 17.15
N VAL A 11 2.80 38.90 18.42
CA VAL A 11 3.74 38.66 19.54
C VAL A 11 3.87 37.18 19.75
N TYR A 12 5.06 36.67 19.61
CA TYR A 12 5.41 35.28 19.85
C TYR A 12 5.96 35.10 21.26
N CYS A 13 5.58 34.03 21.92
CA CYS A 13 6.17 33.62 23.17
C CYS A 13 7.55 32.99 22.91
N ALA A 14 8.64 33.61 23.28
CA ALA A 14 10.02 33.12 23.05
C ALA A 14 10.18 31.67 23.56
N ALA A 15 9.70 31.38 24.77
CA ALA A 15 9.79 30.01 25.32
C ALA A 15 9.01 28.97 24.49
N ALA A 16 7.87 29.35 23.88
CA ALA A 16 7.14 28.44 23.01
C ALA A 16 7.85 28.26 21.65
N GLU A 17 8.53 29.29 21.15
CA GLU A 17 9.37 29.19 19.96
C GLU A 17 10.58 28.30 20.17
N ASP A 18 11.24 28.42 21.31
CA ASP A 18 12.38 27.57 21.69
C ASP A 18 11.95 26.10 21.77
N ILE A 19 10.86 25.81 22.48
CA ILE A 19 10.32 24.44 22.55
C ILE A 19 9.95 23.92 21.13
N ARG A 20 9.32 24.73 20.30
CA ARG A 20 9.01 24.35 18.91
C ARG A 20 10.27 24.02 18.13
N ASN A 21 11.30 24.85 18.25
CA ASN A 21 12.55 24.66 17.51
C ASN A 21 13.29 23.40 18.00
N ASP A 22 13.34 23.17 19.30
CA ASP A 22 13.89 21.94 19.90
C ASP A 22 13.13 20.69 19.39
N MET A 23 11.80 20.75 19.32
CA MET A 23 11.00 19.65 18.77
C MET A 23 11.28 19.42 17.28
N ILE A 24 11.42 20.48 16.48
CA ILE A 24 11.77 20.38 15.06
C ILE A 24 13.16 19.74 14.90
N GLU A 25 14.13 20.15 15.70
CA GLU A 25 15.48 19.57 15.67
C GLU A 25 15.46 18.09 16.07
N MET A 26 14.74 17.76 17.15
CA MET A 26 14.58 16.37 17.61
C MET A 26 13.93 15.49 16.54
N ILE A 27 12.86 15.96 15.90
CA ILE A 27 12.19 15.23 14.81
C ILE A 27 13.12 15.09 13.59
N GLY A 28 13.87 16.16 13.26
CA GLY A 28 14.82 16.14 12.14
C GLY A 28 16.00 15.19 12.35
N ALA A 29 16.38 14.93 13.61
CA ALA A 29 17.42 13.98 13.99
C ALA A 29 16.94 12.53 14.02
N MET A 30 15.61 12.29 13.96
CA MET A 30 15.08 10.92 13.91
C MET A 30 15.47 10.23 12.61
N PRO A 31 15.86 8.95 12.66
CA PRO A 31 16.11 8.19 11.46
C PRO A 31 14.83 8.13 10.60
N PRO A 32 14.93 8.30 9.28
CA PRO A 32 13.76 8.23 8.39
C PRO A 32 13.10 6.85 8.47
N ILE A 33 11.79 6.82 8.67
CA ILE A 33 11.03 5.58 8.62
C ILE A 33 10.86 5.21 7.15
N ALA A 34 11.40 4.06 6.76
CA ALA A 34 11.23 3.56 5.41
C ALA A 34 9.74 3.31 5.11
N ASN A 35 9.27 3.79 3.96
CA ASN A 35 7.96 3.45 3.46
C ASN A 35 7.89 1.94 3.19
N ALA A 36 6.77 1.28 3.52
CA ALA A 36 6.59 -0.15 3.33
C ALA A 36 6.85 -0.59 1.88
N LEU A 37 6.46 0.22 0.89
CA LEU A 37 6.71 -0.07 -0.52
C LEU A 37 8.21 -0.10 -0.84
N ASP A 38 8.94 0.91 -0.39
CA ASP A 38 10.38 1.03 -0.64
C ASP A 38 11.15 -0.06 0.12
N ALA A 39 10.71 -0.41 1.32
CA ALA A 39 11.29 -1.51 2.09
C ALA A 39 11.14 -2.87 1.36
N ILE A 40 9.96 -3.14 0.79
CA ILE A 40 9.72 -4.37 0.00
C ILE A 40 10.58 -4.37 -1.26
N ILE A 41 10.64 -3.26 -2.00
CA ILE A 41 11.45 -3.15 -3.22
C ILE A 41 12.93 -3.31 -2.89
N THR A 42 13.42 -2.69 -1.83
CA THR A 42 14.81 -2.82 -1.39
C THR A 42 15.13 -4.26 -0.96
N ARG A 43 14.19 -4.94 -0.29
CA ARG A 43 14.38 -6.31 0.20
C ARG A 43 14.43 -7.35 -0.92
N PHE A 44 13.56 -7.23 -1.91
CA PHE A 44 13.35 -8.26 -2.93
C PHE A 44 13.91 -7.90 -4.30
N GLY A 45 14.29 -6.64 -4.52
CA GLY A 45 14.77 -6.14 -5.81
C GLY A 45 13.65 -5.68 -6.75
N ALA A 46 13.94 -4.65 -7.54
CA ALA A 46 12.98 -4.09 -8.49
C ALA A 46 12.64 -5.07 -9.63
N GLU A 47 13.51 -6.02 -9.92
CA GLU A 47 13.31 -7.07 -10.91
C GLU A 47 12.29 -8.12 -10.46
N MET A 48 12.13 -8.33 -9.14
CA MET A 48 11.17 -9.29 -8.57
C MET A 48 9.85 -8.65 -8.18
N VAL A 49 9.83 -7.33 -7.98
CA VAL A 49 8.67 -6.58 -7.48
C VAL A 49 8.05 -5.76 -8.60
N ALA A 50 6.82 -6.09 -8.95
CA ALA A 50 5.96 -5.26 -9.80
C ALA A 50 5.25 -4.22 -8.93
N GLU A 51 5.28 -2.96 -9.35
CA GLU A 51 4.61 -1.89 -8.64
C GLU A 51 3.52 -1.24 -9.52
N VAL A 52 2.28 -1.24 -9.04
CA VAL A 52 1.11 -0.64 -9.71
C VAL A 52 0.44 0.35 -8.75
N THR A 53 1.05 1.51 -8.63
CA THR A 53 0.61 2.58 -7.71
C THR A 53 0.46 3.90 -8.44
N GLY A 54 -0.06 4.92 -7.75
CA GLY A 54 -0.18 6.28 -8.29
C GLY A 54 1.09 7.12 -8.17
N ARG A 55 2.18 6.61 -7.57
CA ARG A 55 3.39 7.42 -7.40
C ARG A 55 4.17 7.54 -8.71
N THR A 56 4.69 8.71 -8.95
CA THR A 56 5.44 9.06 -10.17
C THR A 56 6.95 8.88 -10.02
N ARG A 57 7.44 8.64 -8.80
CA ARG A 57 8.86 8.43 -8.49
C ARG A 57 9.01 7.37 -7.43
N ARG A 58 10.06 6.57 -7.50
CA ARG A 58 10.46 5.62 -6.45
C ARG A 58 11.96 5.63 -6.23
N LEU A 59 12.37 5.33 -5.01
CA LEU A 59 13.77 5.15 -4.68
C LEU A 59 14.13 3.67 -4.84
N ILE A 60 15.19 3.40 -5.62
CA ILE A 60 15.71 2.06 -5.80
C ILE A 60 17.11 2.04 -5.19
N THR A 61 17.41 1.00 -4.41
CA THR A 61 18.76 0.73 -3.96
C THR A 61 19.41 -0.21 -4.96
N LEU A 62 20.51 0.24 -5.58
CA LEU A 62 21.29 -0.54 -6.53
C LEU A 62 22.17 -1.56 -5.78
N SER A 63 22.73 -2.51 -6.51
CA SER A 63 23.61 -3.55 -5.97
C SER A 63 24.89 -3.00 -5.33
N ASP A 64 25.32 -1.80 -5.70
CA ASP A 64 26.45 -1.07 -5.10
C ASP A 64 26.08 -0.28 -3.83
N GLY A 65 24.84 -0.40 -3.38
CA GLY A 65 24.30 0.31 -2.21
C GLY A 65 23.87 1.76 -2.47
N LYS A 66 24.05 2.26 -3.70
CA LYS A 66 23.61 3.62 -4.05
C LYS A 66 22.13 3.68 -4.26
N HIS A 67 21.56 4.83 -3.93
CA HIS A 67 20.16 5.12 -4.17
C HIS A 67 19.96 5.81 -5.52
N HIS A 68 19.04 5.28 -6.31
CA HIS A 68 18.62 5.88 -7.58
C HIS A 68 17.16 6.27 -7.54
N LEU A 69 16.86 7.52 -7.95
CA LEU A 69 15.50 7.98 -8.07
C LEU A 69 14.97 7.67 -9.46
N GLU A 70 14.11 6.68 -9.55
CA GLU A 70 13.47 6.29 -10.81
C GLU A 70 12.16 7.04 -11.03
N SER A 71 11.99 7.62 -12.21
CA SER A 71 10.72 8.22 -12.64
C SER A 71 9.78 7.16 -13.22
N ARG A 72 8.51 7.22 -12.85
CA ARG A 72 7.48 6.27 -13.26
C ARG A 72 6.36 7.00 -14.01
N SER A 73 5.99 6.48 -15.15
CA SER A 73 4.84 6.94 -15.93
C SER A 73 3.62 6.04 -15.70
N ALA A 74 2.45 6.49 -16.12
CA ALA A 74 1.24 5.65 -16.12
C ALA A 74 1.42 4.36 -16.95
N ARG A 75 2.25 4.40 -17.99
CA ARG A 75 2.59 3.23 -18.81
C ARG A 75 3.39 2.19 -18.04
N SER A 76 4.19 2.60 -17.06
CA SER A 76 4.94 1.68 -16.20
C SER A 76 4.01 0.70 -15.48
N ASN A 77 2.83 1.15 -15.05
CA ASN A 77 1.84 0.29 -14.39
C ASN A 77 1.29 -0.82 -15.31
N ILE A 78 1.22 -0.57 -16.63
CA ILE A 78 0.79 -1.58 -17.61
C ILE A 78 1.88 -2.65 -17.71
N VAL A 79 3.10 -2.25 -17.98
CA VAL A 79 4.25 -3.16 -18.11
C VAL A 79 4.46 -4.00 -16.85
N GLU A 80 4.36 -3.37 -15.66
CA GLU A 80 4.50 -4.06 -14.38
C GLU A 80 3.39 -5.11 -14.17
N THR A 81 2.15 -4.78 -14.56
CA THR A 81 1.05 -5.74 -14.51
C THR A 81 1.30 -6.93 -15.43
N GLU A 82 1.70 -6.68 -16.67
CA GLU A 82 1.99 -7.72 -17.67
C GLU A 82 3.08 -8.66 -17.19
N ARG A 83 4.19 -8.13 -16.68
CA ARG A 83 5.31 -8.91 -16.14
C ARG A 83 4.90 -9.77 -14.94
N PHE A 84 4.03 -9.27 -14.06
CA PHE A 84 3.49 -10.07 -12.97
C PHE A 84 2.56 -11.18 -13.49
N MET A 85 1.68 -10.87 -14.42
CA MET A 85 0.73 -11.84 -15.00
C MET A 85 1.43 -12.88 -15.88
N ALA A 86 2.57 -12.55 -16.48
CA ALA A 86 3.43 -13.49 -17.18
C ALA A 86 4.23 -14.40 -16.23
N GLY A 87 4.51 -13.94 -15.00
CA GLY A 87 5.32 -14.67 -14.02
C GLY A 87 6.78 -14.21 -13.95
N ASP A 88 7.16 -13.20 -14.74
CA ASP A 88 8.52 -12.62 -14.72
C ASP A 88 8.80 -11.95 -13.37
N LYS A 89 7.78 -11.34 -12.78
CA LYS A 89 7.83 -10.77 -11.43
C LYS A 89 6.94 -11.55 -10.48
N ARG A 90 7.45 -11.85 -9.30
CA ARG A 90 6.74 -12.72 -8.33
C ARG A 90 5.95 -11.97 -7.27
N ILE A 91 6.27 -10.73 -7.03
CA ILE A 91 5.63 -9.88 -6.02
C ILE A 91 4.95 -8.73 -6.75
N LEU A 92 3.68 -8.49 -6.44
CA LEU A 92 2.94 -7.33 -6.93
C LEU A 92 2.53 -6.45 -5.76
N ILE A 93 2.89 -5.18 -5.82
CA ILE A 93 2.39 -4.15 -4.91
C ILE A 93 1.43 -3.28 -5.72
N PHE A 94 0.21 -3.12 -5.23
CA PHE A 94 -0.75 -2.23 -5.87
C PHE A 94 -1.51 -1.38 -4.86
N SER A 95 -1.95 -0.21 -5.30
CA SER A 95 -2.83 0.68 -4.55
C SER A 95 -4.10 0.98 -5.36
N ASP A 96 -5.11 1.55 -4.71
CA ASP A 96 -6.35 1.95 -5.38
C ASP A 96 -6.08 2.87 -6.57
N ALA A 97 -5.16 3.85 -6.41
CA ALA A 97 -4.85 4.83 -7.45
C ALA A 97 -4.22 4.20 -8.71
N GLY A 98 -3.37 3.18 -8.54
CA GLY A 98 -2.69 2.53 -9.67
C GLY A 98 -3.44 1.34 -10.24
N GLY A 99 -4.27 0.70 -9.42
CA GLY A 99 -4.89 -0.59 -9.73
C GLY A 99 -6.33 -0.53 -10.26
N THR A 100 -6.93 0.66 -10.46
CA THR A 100 -8.32 0.79 -10.90
C THR A 100 -8.54 0.09 -12.25
N GLY A 101 -9.61 -0.73 -12.34
CA GLY A 101 -9.97 -1.46 -13.56
C GLY A 101 -9.12 -2.70 -13.88
N ARG A 102 -8.12 -3.03 -13.06
CA ARG A 102 -7.21 -4.18 -13.28
C ARG A 102 -7.57 -5.37 -12.41
N SER A 103 -7.20 -6.56 -12.88
CA SER A 103 -7.33 -7.81 -12.14
C SER A 103 -6.01 -8.55 -12.13
N TYR A 104 -5.69 -9.19 -10.98
CA TYR A 104 -4.42 -9.86 -10.74
C TYR A 104 -4.59 -11.32 -10.30
N HIS A 105 -5.80 -11.87 -10.50
CA HIS A 105 -6.13 -13.26 -10.18
C HIS A 105 -5.33 -14.23 -11.06
N ALA A 106 -5.23 -15.47 -10.61
CA ALA A 106 -4.60 -16.55 -11.38
C ALA A 106 -5.54 -17.02 -12.49
N SER A 107 -5.77 -16.17 -13.51
CA SER A 107 -6.67 -16.48 -14.63
C SER A 107 -6.19 -17.71 -15.37
N LEU A 108 -7.13 -18.52 -15.83
CA LEU A 108 -6.84 -19.66 -16.72
C LEU A 108 -6.25 -19.20 -18.07
N ASP A 109 -6.47 -17.94 -18.45
CA ASP A 109 -5.95 -17.36 -19.69
C ASP A 109 -4.54 -16.77 -19.56
N CYS A 110 -3.98 -16.67 -18.34
CA CYS A 110 -2.64 -16.12 -18.15
C CYS A 110 -1.59 -17.22 -17.92
N ALA A 111 -0.35 -16.92 -18.27
CA ALA A 111 0.75 -17.85 -18.09
C ALA A 111 1.03 -18.17 -16.62
N ASN A 112 0.90 -17.18 -15.75
CA ASN A 112 1.13 -17.34 -14.33
C ASN A 112 -0.16 -17.73 -13.59
N GLN A 113 -0.36 -19.03 -13.43
CA GLN A 113 -1.48 -19.61 -12.69
C GLN A 113 -1.15 -19.97 -11.24
N GLN A 114 -0.03 -19.48 -10.71
CA GLN A 114 0.34 -19.71 -9.31
C GLN A 114 -0.71 -19.12 -8.36
N GLN A 115 -0.93 -19.79 -7.24
CA GLN A 115 -1.83 -19.31 -6.20
C GLN A 115 -1.43 -17.92 -5.73
N ARG A 116 -2.38 -17.00 -5.69
CA ARG A 116 -2.14 -15.64 -5.20
C ARG A 116 -2.22 -15.61 -3.68
N HIS A 117 -1.13 -15.18 -3.03
CA HIS A 117 -1.11 -14.84 -1.60
C HIS A 117 -1.26 -13.32 -1.50
N HIS A 118 -2.43 -12.87 -1.12
CA HIS A 118 -2.75 -11.44 -1.06
C HIS A 118 -2.61 -10.93 0.38
N PHE A 119 -1.57 -10.15 0.61
CA PHE A 119 -1.33 -9.47 1.87
C PHE A 119 -2.01 -8.11 1.85
N LEU A 120 -2.92 -7.86 2.78
CA LEU A 120 -3.56 -6.57 2.98
C LEU A 120 -2.77 -5.82 4.04
N LEU A 121 -1.87 -4.92 3.62
CA LEU A 121 -0.97 -4.17 4.51
C LEU A 121 -1.66 -2.95 5.12
N GLU A 122 -2.37 -2.19 4.29
CA GLU A 122 -3.07 -0.98 4.69
C GLU A 122 -4.53 -1.06 4.25
N PRO A 123 -5.43 -1.54 5.12
CA PRO A 123 -6.84 -1.73 4.75
C PRO A 123 -7.58 -0.40 4.52
N GLY A 124 -6.99 0.73 4.93
CA GLY A 124 -7.62 2.05 4.84
C GLY A 124 -8.82 2.20 5.79
N TRP A 125 -9.49 3.33 5.70
CA TRP A 125 -10.62 3.67 6.56
C TRP A 125 -11.96 3.08 6.08
N ARG A 126 -12.03 2.60 4.86
CA ARG A 126 -13.25 2.11 4.20
C ARG A 126 -13.15 0.63 3.88
N ALA A 127 -13.95 -0.17 4.55
CA ALA A 127 -14.00 -1.62 4.36
C ALA A 127 -14.39 -2.01 2.92
N ASP A 128 -15.25 -1.25 2.26
CA ASP A 128 -15.65 -1.49 0.87
C ASP A 128 -14.46 -1.40 -0.11
N ARG A 129 -13.55 -0.44 0.10
CA ARG A 129 -12.32 -0.34 -0.72
C ARG A 129 -11.38 -1.51 -0.50
N ALA A 130 -11.19 -1.93 0.76
CA ALA A 130 -10.39 -3.10 1.06
C ALA A 130 -10.97 -4.35 0.37
N ILE A 131 -12.29 -4.55 0.42
CA ILE A 131 -12.98 -5.66 -0.25
C ILE A 131 -12.83 -5.59 -1.77
N GLN A 132 -12.94 -4.40 -2.37
CA GLN A 132 -12.66 -4.21 -3.79
C GLN A 132 -11.22 -4.57 -4.15
N GLY A 133 -10.27 -4.23 -3.28
CA GLY A 133 -8.86 -4.63 -3.42
C GLY A 133 -8.70 -6.15 -3.41
N LEU A 134 -9.32 -6.84 -2.45
CA LEU A 134 -9.33 -8.30 -2.38
C LEU A 134 -9.96 -8.94 -3.63
N GLY A 135 -11.03 -8.34 -4.16
CA GLY A 135 -11.69 -8.76 -5.39
C GLY A 135 -10.81 -8.70 -6.65
N ARG A 136 -9.66 -7.99 -6.62
CA ARG A 136 -8.72 -7.96 -7.76
C ARG A 136 -7.95 -9.26 -7.94
N THR A 137 -7.76 -10.01 -6.88
CA THR A 137 -7.08 -11.30 -6.89
C THR A 137 -8.04 -12.49 -6.81
N ASN A 138 -9.35 -12.23 -6.61
CA ASN A 138 -10.39 -13.25 -6.56
C ASN A 138 -11.46 -12.96 -7.61
N ARG A 139 -11.46 -13.75 -8.67
CA ARG A 139 -12.40 -13.62 -9.80
C ARG A 139 -12.88 -14.99 -10.24
N THR A 140 -13.95 -14.99 -11.03
CA THR A 140 -14.31 -16.18 -11.83
C THR A 140 -13.22 -16.52 -12.82
N HIS A 141 -13.19 -17.74 -13.34
CA HIS A 141 -12.24 -18.20 -14.34
C HIS A 141 -10.78 -18.13 -13.84
N GLN A 142 -10.57 -18.61 -12.61
CA GLN A 142 -9.24 -18.69 -11.98
C GLN A 142 -8.83 -20.14 -11.73
N ALA A 143 -7.55 -20.42 -11.89
CA ALA A 143 -6.98 -21.74 -11.69
C ALA A 143 -7.03 -22.16 -10.21
N GLN A 144 -6.83 -21.22 -9.30
CA GLN A 144 -6.81 -21.46 -7.85
C GLN A 144 -7.39 -20.25 -7.11
N PRO A 145 -8.13 -20.46 -6.01
CA PRO A 145 -8.57 -19.38 -5.15
C PRO A 145 -7.39 -18.73 -4.45
N PRO A 146 -7.42 -17.41 -4.23
CA PRO A 146 -6.36 -16.72 -3.49
C PRO A 146 -6.41 -17.03 -2.00
N VAL A 147 -5.27 -16.89 -1.35
CA VAL A 147 -5.15 -16.87 0.11
C VAL A 147 -5.04 -15.43 0.58
N PHE A 148 -5.98 -14.96 1.39
CA PHE A 148 -5.97 -13.62 1.95
C PHE A 148 -5.25 -13.60 3.31
N ARG A 149 -4.34 -12.66 3.48
CA ARG A 149 -3.52 -12.47 4.68
C ARG A 149 -3.57 -11.01 5.12
N PRO A 150 -4.55 -10.60 5.94
CA PRO A 150 -4.52 -9.27 6.54
C PRO A 150 -3.34 -9.16 7.51
N VAL A 151 -2.60 -8.08 7.40
CA VAL A 151 -1.45 -7.77 8.26
C VAL A 151 -1.88 -6.69 9.25
N THR A 152 -1.60 -6.89 10.52
CA THR A 152 -1.87 -5.92 11.57
C THR A 152 -0.69 -5.85 12.54
N THR A 153 -0.51 -4.71 13.17
CA THR A 153 0.34 -4.56 14.33
C THR A 153 -0.44 -4.85 15.62
N ASP A 154 0.22 -4.74 16.78
CA ASP A 154 -0.45 -4.82 18.08
C ASP A 154 -1.28 -3.59 18.44
N CYS A 155 -1.33 -2.60 17.55
CA CYS A 155 -2.14 -1.41 17.73
C CYS A 155 -3.63 -1.75 17.73
N ARG A 156 -4.33 -1.42 18.84
CA ARG A 156 -5.78 -1.70 18.99
C ARG A 156 -6.63 -1.05 17.90
N GLY A 157 -6.22 0.11 17.38
CA GLY A 157 -6.88 0.79 16.28
C GLY A 157 -6.92 -0.03 15.00
N GLU A 158 -5.81 -0.64 14.62
CA GLU A 158 -5.73 -1.48 13.42
C GLU A 158 -6.60 -2.73 13.53
N ARG A 159 -6.64 -3.38 14.69
CA ARG A 159 -7.52 -4.54 14.93
C ARG A 159 -9.00 -4.21 14.71
N ARG A 160 -9.42 -2.99 15.04
CA ARG A 160 -10.78 -2.53 14.79
C ARG A 160 -11.12 -2.49 13.30
N PHE A 161 -10.19 -2.04 12.45
CA PHE A 161 -10.40 -2.01 10.99
C PHE A 161 -10.50 -3.42 10.41
N ILE A 162 -9.62 -4.31 10.80
CA ILE A 162 -9.66 -5.71 10.36
C ILE A 162 -10.97 -6.38 10.78
N SER A 163 -11.42 -6.16 12.02
CA SER A 163 -12.73 -6.69 12.49
C SER A 163 -13.91 -6.15 11.67
N THR A 164 -13.83 -4.90 11.19
CA THR A 164 -14.86 -4.32 10.35
C THR A 164 -14.87 -4.95 8.95
N ILE A 165 -13.69 -5.18 8.38
CA ILE A 165 -13.54 -5.86 7.09
C ILE A 165 -14.05 -7.30 7.20
N ALA A 166 -13.66 -8.03 8.25
CA ALA A 166 -14.09 -9.41 8.49
C ALA A 166 -15.61 -9.51 8.59
N ARG A 167 -16.26 -8.65 9.37
CA ARG A 167 -17.73 -8.59 9.47
C ARG A 167 -18.39 -8.31 8.14
N ARG A 168 -17.82 -7.45 7.31
CA ARG A 168 -18.36 -7.15 5.99
C ARG A 168 -18.22 -8.33 5.05
N LEU A 169 -17.10 -9.03 5.06
CA LEU A 169 -16.89 -10.25 4.28
C LEU A 169 -17.86 -11.35 4.72
N ASP A 170 -18.08 -11.49 6.02
CA ASP A 170 -19.04 -12.45 6.56
C ASP A 170 -20.47 -12.13 6.13
N SER A 171 -20.89 -10.85 6.23
CA SER A 171 -22.22 -10.40 5.77
C SER A 171 -22.46 -10.62 4.27
N LEU A 172 -21.41 -10.67 3.47
CA LEU A 172 -21.47 -10.99 2.05
C LEU A 172 -21.43 -12.50 1.77
N GLY A 173 -21.35 -13.33 2.81
CA GLY A 173 -21.22 -14.79 2.68
C GLY A 173 -19.88 -15.27 2.13
N ALA A 174 -18.91 -14.37 1.98
CA ALA A 174 -17.63 -14.68 1.35
C ALA A 174 -16.73 -15.57 2.23
N LEU A 175 -16.87 -15.48 3.55
CA LEU A 175 -16.07 -16.25 4.50
C LEU A 175 -16.66 -17.62 4.83
N THR A 176 -17.99 -17.75 4.84
CA THR A 176 -18.66 -18.92 5.37
C THR A 176 -19.22 -19.90 4.33
N ARG A 177 -19.49 -19.43 3.12
CA ARG A 177 -20.18 -20.26 2.12
C ARG A 177 -19.49 -20.36 0.76
N GLY A 178 -18.47 -19.56 0.48
CA GLY A 178 -17.82 -19.54 -0.85
C GLY A 178 -18.78 -19.24 -2.02
N GLN A 179 -20.05 -18.96 -1.71
CA GLN A 179 -21.10 -18.72 -2.68
C GLN A 179 -21.31 -17.23 -2.86
N ARG A 180 -21.30 -16.79 -4.12
CA ARG A 180 -21.94 -15.53 -4.48
C ARG A 180 -23.44 -15.67 -4.24
N GLN A 181 -24.02 -14.79 -3.45
CA GLN A 181 -25.44 -14.52 -3.58
C GLN A 181 -25.63 -13.80 -4.93
N THR A 182 -26.26 -14.47 -5.86
CA THR A 182 -26.81 -13.89 -7.08
C THR A 182 -27.94 -12.94 -6.74
#